data_9b38034ca7d25f4cde4c936852a86c8d
#
_entry.id   9b38034ca7d25f4cde4c936852a86c8d
#
_cell.length_a   1.000
_cell.length_b   1.000
_cell.length_c   1.000
_cell.angle_alpha   90.00
_cell.angle_beta   90.00
_cell.angle_gamma   90.00
#
_symmetry.space_group_name_H-M   'P 1'
#
loop_
_entity.id
_entity.type
_entity.pdbx_description
1 polymer ?
#
loop_
_entity_poly.entity_id
_entity_poly.type
_entity_poly.pdbx_seq_one_letter_code
_entity_poly.pdbx_strand_id
1 'polypeptide(L)'
;TRPKVVVTPESQTWQTVGKPEKKVDAVKLVQGKPAFTADMDARGMLYAKVLHSPHAHARIKKIDTSKAKELKGVAAVLTYQDIPRVVYSTAGQSDPIPGPLDTFSLDHKVRFVGDRVAFVAAESPEIAEKALSLIDVEYEILDSILDSRQAIDANAIRIHDEPEYVDFGDSNADKNLAAHIRIDIGDEKKGFAEADEIFEAEYEVPKVQQAHIEPHVCV
;
A
#
# COMPACT_ATOMS: atom_id res chain seq x y z
N THR A 1 -11.36 -28.16 -17.77
CA THR A 1 -12.71 -27.64 -18.16
C THR A 1 -12.76 -26.17 -17.77
N ARG A 2 -12.93 -25.27 -18.75
CA ARG A 2 -13.12 -23.83 -18.46
C ARG A 2 -14.32 -23.66 -17.54
N PRO A 3 -14.24 -22.85 -16.50
CA PRO A 3 -15.43 -22.51 -15.72
C PRO A 3 -16.44 -21.90 -16.67
N LYS A 4 -17.64 -22.48 -16.69
CA LYS A 4 -18.73 -21.99 -17.51
C LYS A 4 -19.17 -20.66 -16.88
N VAL A 5 -18.91 -19.56 -17.57
CA VAL A 5 -19.46 -18.26 -17.16
C VAL A 5 -20.97 -18.40 -17.29
N VAL A 6 -21.67 -18.44 -16.17
CA VAL A 6 -23.12 -18.43 -16.17
C VAL A 6 -23.56 -17.00 -16.44
N VAL A 7 -23.85 -16.72 -17.70
CA VAL A 7 -24.56 -15.48 -18.07
C VAL A 7 -25.97 -15.61 -17.55
N THR A 8 -26.44 -14.64 -16.83
CA THR A 8 -27.80 -14.59 -16.27
C THR A 8 -28.83 -14.82 -17.36
N PRO A 9 -29.81 -15.72 -17.19
CA PRO A 9 -30.82 -16.01 -18.20
C PRO A 9 -31.59 -14.74 -18.58
N GLU A 10 -31.74 -14.45 -19.89
CA GLU A 10 -32.49 -13.29 -20.42
C GLU A 10 -33.94 -13.24 -19.95
N SER A 11 -34.49 -14.37 -19.57
CA SER A 11 -35.90 -14.51 -19.15
C SER A 11 -36.13 -14.20 -17.68
N GLN A 12 -35.12 -13.88 -16.87
CA GLN A 12 -35.30 -13.66 -15.44
C GLN A 12 -35.69 -12.21 -15.14
N THR A 13 -36.85 -12.02 -14.49
CA THR A 13 -37.27 -10.71 -13.99
C THR A 13 -36.59 -10.40 -12.66
N TRP A 14 -35.71 -9.40 -12.66
CA TRP A 14 -34.98 -8.97 -11.47
C TRP A 14 -35.80 -7.97 -10.65
N GLN A 15 -35.65 -8.00 -9.33
CA GLN A 15 -36.27 -7.02 -8.44
C GLN A 15 -35.57 -5.65 -8.52
N THR A 16 -34.27 -5.62 -8.65
CA THR A 16 -33.42 -4.41 -8.60
C THR A 16 -32.66 -4.16 -9.89
N VAL A 17 -32.03 -5.20 -10.45
CA VAL A 17 -31.20 -5.07 -11.67
C VAL A 17 -32.03 -4.61 -12.85
N GLY A 18 -31.56 -3.58 -13.56
CA GLY A 18 -32.25 -2.98 -14.72
C GLY A 18 -33.39 -2.04 -14.34
N LYS A 19 -33.56 -1.70 -13.06
CA LYS A 19 -34.56 -0.73 -12.59
C LYS A 19 -33.88 0.54 -12.06
N PRO A 20 -34.55 1.71 -12.10
CA PRO A 20 -34.03 2.97 -11.60
C PRO A 20 -34.09 3.04 -10.07
N GLU A 21 -33.30 2.21 -9.39
CA GLU A 21 -33.22 2.20 -7.94
C GLU A 21 -32.38 3.39 -7.43
N LYS A 22 -32.84 3.98 -6.32
CA LYS A 22 -32.12 5.07 -5.67
C LYS A 22 -30.89 4.52 -4.95
N LYS A 23 -29.75 5.22 -5.07
CA LYS A 23 -28.56 4.93 -4.28
C LYS A 23 -28.91 5.04 -2.79
N VAL A 24 -28.49 4.05 -1.98
CA VAL A 24 -28.86 3.90 -0.56
C VAL A 24 -28.54 5.14 0.27
N ASP A 25 -27.40 5.78 0.01
CA ASP A 25 -26.89 6.96 0.72
C ASP A 25 -27.14 8.30 -0.02
N ALA A 26 -27.85 8.27 -1.16
CA ALA A 26 -28.05 9.46 -2.00
C ALA A 26 -28.63 10.67 -1.23
N VAL A 27 -29.60 10.43 -0.34
CA VAL A 27 -30.25 11.50 0.42
C VAL A 27 -29.26 12.17 1.40
N LYS A 28 -28.39 11.40 2.06
CA LYS A 28 -27.36 11.95 2.93
C LYS A 28 -26.38 12.83 2.14
N LEU A 29 -25.91 12.32 0.99
CA LEU A 29 -24.93 13.01 0.15
C LEU A 29 -25.47 14.36 -0.37
N VAL A 30 -26.69 14.38 -0.92
CA VAL A 30 -27.27 15.63 -1.45
C VAL A 30 -27.65 16.63 -0.36
N GLN A 31 -27.76 16.21 0.89
CA GLN A 31 -27.99 17.06 2.05
C GLN A 31 -26.69 17.55 2.72
N GLY A 32 -25.51 17.13 2.23
CA GLY A 32 -24.22 17.43 2.85
C GLY A 32 -24.04 16.85 4.25
N LYS A 33 -24.74 15.75 4.56
CA LYS A 33 -24.58 15.09 5.86
C LYS A 33 -23.35 14.18 5.83
N PRO A 34 -22.71 13.98 7.01
CA PRO A 34 -21.58 13.05 7.13
C PRO A 34 -21.92 11.67 6.56
N ALA A 35 -21.12 11.19 5.62
CA ALA A 35 -21.34 9.94 4.91
C ALA A 35 -20.06 9.10 4.73
N PHE A 36 -18.91 9.70 4.95
CA PHE A 36 -17.59 9.10 4.74
C PHE A 36 -16.85 8.91 6.06
N THR A 37 -15.84 8.05 6.08
CA THR A 37 -15.04 7.79 7.29
C THR A 37 -14.36 9.08 7.81
N ALA A 38 -13.89 9.93 6.91
CA ALA A 38 -13.26 11.21 7.27
C ALA A 38 -14.23 12.22 7.95
N ASP A 39 -15.53 12.01 7.81
CA ASP A 39 -16.56 12.86 8.44
C ASP A 39 -16.92 12.42 9.87
N MET A 40 -16.37 11.29 10.32
CA MET A 40 -16.64 10.76 11.66
C MET A 40 -15.96 11.63 12.72
N ASP A 41 -16.72 11.99 13.73
CA ASP A 41 -16.25 12.72 14.91
C ASP A 41 -16.78 12.06 16.17
N ALA A 42 -15.94 11.95 17.19
CA ALA A 42 -16.30 11.37 18.48
C ALA A 42 -15.68 12.19 19.62
N ARG A 43 -16.43 12.30 20.72
CA ARG A 43 -15.94 13.01 21.91
C ARG A 43 -14.64 12.38 22.42
N GLY A 44 -13.58 13.19 22.49
CA GLY A 44 -12.27 12.77 22.95
C GLY A 44 -11.46 11.97 21.92
N MET A 45 -11.87 11.99 20.67
CA MET A 45 -11.12 11.40 19.56
C MET A 45 -9.76 12.10 19.41
N LEU A 46 -8.72 11.31 19.16
CA LEU A 46 -7.39 11.81 18.81
C LEU A 46 -7.19 11.74 17.29
N TYR A 47 -6.40 12.67 16.80
CA TYR A 47 -6.01 12.74 15.39
C TYR A 47 -4.60 12.20 15.23
N ALA A 48 -4.47 11.14 14.42
CA ALA A 48 -3.18 10.54 14.14
C ALA A 48 -2.62 11.03 12.80
N LYS A 49 -1.32 11.31 12.79
CA LYS A 49 -0.56 11.63 11.58
C LYS A 49 0.74 10.84 11.52
N VAL A 50 1.24 10.64 10.31
CA VAL A 50 2.42 9.81 10.03
C VAL A 50 3.56 10.70 9.56
N LEU A 51 4.75 10.51 10.14
CA LEU A 51 5.99 11.02 9.60
C LEU A 51 6.48 10.07 8.52
N HIS A 52 6.70 10.59 7.33
CA HIS A 52 7.17 9.83 6.18
C HIS A 52 8.64 10.10 5.89
N SER A 53 9.33 9.09 5.35
CA SER A 53 10.71 9.21 4.91
C SER A 53 10.82 10.07 3.64
N PRO A 54 11.77 11.02 3.59
CA PRO A 54 12.13 11.72 2.36
C PRO A 54 13.09 10.92 1.48
N HIS A 55 13.62 9.79 1.99
CA HIS A 55 14.64 9.00 1.32
C HIS A 55 14.08 7.71 0.72
N ALA A 56 14.59 7.33 -0.44
CA ALA A 56 14.17 6.13 -1.15
C ALA A 56 14.69 4.84 -0.48
N HIS A 57 15.86 4.90 0.18
CA HIS A 57 16.44 3.78 0.90
C HIS A 57 17.42 4.33 1.96
N ALA A 58 17.14 4.06 3.22
CA ALA A 58 17.96 4.52 4.32
C ALA A 58 17.75 3.69 5.58
N ARG A 59 18.73 3.72 6.49
CA ARG A 59 18.61 3.24 7.87
C ARG A 59 18.40 4.43 8.79
N ILE A 60 17.52 4.30 9.78
CA ILE A 60 17.34 5.29 10.84
C ILE A 60 18.42 5.03 11.90
N LYS A 61 19.45 5.90 11.94
CA LYS A 61 20.52 5.82 12.94
C LYS A 61 20.06 6.31 14.30
N LYS A 62 19.29 7.39 14.30
CA LYS A 62 18.76 8.00 15.51
C LYS A 62 17.41 8.64 15.20
N ILE A 63 16.49 8.55 16.14
CA ILE A 63 15.22 9.27 16.12
C ILE A 63 15.01 9.89 17.49
N ASP A 64 14.81 11.21 17.54
CA ASP A 64 14.55 11.95 18.76
C ASP A 64 13.13 12.53 18.71
N THR A 65 12.29 12.04 19.60
CA THR A 65 10.87 12.41 19.72
C THR A 65 10.59 13.29 20.94
N SER A 66 11.60 13.68 21.71
CA SER A 66 11.44 14.37 22.99
C SER A 66 10.62 15.67 22.87
N LYS A 67 10.99 16.54 21.93
CA LYS A 67 10.29 17.80 21.67
C LYS A 67 8.84 17.59 21.21
N ALA A 68 8.59 16.55 20.43
CA ALA A 68 7.24 16.20 19.98
C ALA A 68 6.38 15.70 21.15
N LYS A 69 6.95 14.87 22.03
CA LYS A 69 6.26 14.35 23.22
C LYS A 69 5.95 15.43 24.26
N GLU A 70 6.76 16.47 24.35
CA GLU A 70 6.56 17.60 25.26
C GLU A 70 5.53 18.64 24.75
N LEU A 71 5.14 18.58 23.48
CA LEU A 71 4.18 19.52 22.92
C LEU A 71 2.79 19.29 23.54
N LYS A 72 2.23 20.34 24.14
CA LYS A 72 0.90 20.28 24.75
C LYS A 72 -0.16 19.83 23.74
N GLY A 73 -0.97 18.86 24.13
CA GLY A 73 -2.03 18.28 23.30
C GLY A 73 -1.57 17.06 22.49
N VAL A 74 -0.30 16.66 22.57
CA VAL A 74 0.19 15.38 22.04
C VAL A 74 -0.09 14.29 23.07
N ALA A 75 -0.79 13.24 22.64
CA ALA A 75 -1.12 12.10 23.47
C ALA A 75 -0.10 10.97 23.36
N ALA A 76 0.43 10.73 22.14
CA ALA A 76 1.44 9.70 21.90
C ALA A 76 2.33 10.04 20.69
N VAL A 77 3.58 9.59 20.75
CA VAL A 77 4.51 9.54 19.62
C VAL A 77 5.14 8.15 19.61
N LEU A 78 4.93 7.41 18.55
CA LEU A 78 5.39 6.03 18.39
C LEU A 78 6.40 5.94 17.24
N THR A 79 7.47 5.20 17.51
CA THR A 79 8.53 4.86 16.55
C THR A 79 8.69 3.35 16.46
N TYR A 80 9.59 2.86 15.62
CA TYR A 80 9.93 1.44 15.56
C TYR A 80 10.43 0.86 16.91
N GLN A 81 10.82 1.71 17.85
CA GLN A 81 11.28 1.29 19.19
C GLN A 81 10.12 1.05 20.15
N ASP A 82 8.94 1.61 19.86
CA ASP A 82 7.78 1.59 20.75
C ASP A 82 6.78 0.48 20.40
N ILE A 83 6.92 -0.17 19.26
CA ILE A 83 5.98 -1.18 18.77
C ILE A 83 6.67 -2.52 18.46
N PRO A 84 5.96 -3.66 18.54
CA PRO A 84 6.50 -4.94 18.12
C PRO A 84 6.87 -4.93 16.64
N ARG A 85 8.04 -5.47 16.30
CA ARG A 85 8.50 -5.63 14.93
C ARG A 85 7.91 -6.91 14.34
N VAL A 86 6.75 -6.80 13.71
CA VAL A 86 6.02 -7.92 13.09
C VAL A 86 5.98 -7.70 11.59
N VAL A 87 6.45 -8.67 10.82
CA VAL A 87 6.38 -8.65 9.36
C VAL A 87 4.99 -9.07 8.89
N TYR A 88 4.46 -8.39 7.87
CA TYR A 88 3.20 -8.71 7.23
C TYR A 88 3.26 -8.38 5.73
N SER A 89 2.20 -8.66 5.00
CA SER A 89 2.06 -8.29 3.58
C SER A 89 0.92 -7.32 3.37
N THR A 90 1.10 -6.37 2.46
CA THR A 90 0.03 -5.53 1.92
C THR A 90 -0.43 -5.99 0.53
N ALA A 91 0.10 -7.11 0.05
CA ALA A 91 -0.14 -7.65 -1.27
C ALA A 91 -1.46 -8.44 -1.32
N GLY A 92 -2.55 -7.74 -1.62
CA GLY A 92 -3.84 -8.34 -1.96
C GLY A 92 -4.61 -8.96 -0.78
N GLN A 93 -5.80 -9.47 -1.09
CA GLN A 93 -6.76 -10.07 -0.16
C GLN A 93 -7.15 -11.49 -0.58
N SER A 94 -6.26 -12.21 -1.24
CA SER A 94 -6.47 -13.58 -1.69
C SER A 94 -5.84 -14.59 -0.74
N ASP A 95 -6.30 -15.82 -0.82
CA ASP A 95 -5.70 -16.98 -0.16
C ASP A 95 -5.31 -18.01 -1.25
N PRO A 96 -4.03 -18.35 -1.43
CA PRO A 96 -2.88 -17.84 -0.67
C PRO A 96 -2.58 -16.35 -0.97
N ILE A 97 -1.89 -15.69 -0.05
CA ILE A 97 -1.39 -14.33 -0.23
C ILE A 97 -0.43 -14.32 -1.44
N PRO A 98 -0.58 -13.41 -2.42
CA PRO A 98 0.17 -13.50 -3.69
C PRO A 98 1.61 -12.98 -3.63
N GLY A 99 2.04 -12.43 -2.52
CA GLY A 99 3.37 -11.82 -2.35
C GLY A 99 4.01 -12.13 -1.01
N PRO A 100 5.28 -11.74 -0.82
CA PRO A 100 6.03 -12.01 0.40
C PRO A 100 5.48 -11.27 1.62
N LEU A 101 5.90 -11.70 2.82
CA LEU A 101 5.82 -10.86 4.00
C LEU A 101 7.08 -9.98 4.03
N ASP A 102 6.92 -8.71 3.72
CA ASP A 102 8.00 -7.76 3.46
C ASP A 102 7.80 -6.40 4.11
N THR A 103 6.68 -6.22 4.80
CA THR A 103 6.26 -4.92 5.33
C THR A 103 6.22 -4.93 6.86
N PHE A 104 6.65 -3.83 7.46
CA PHE A 104 6.54 -3.55 8.89
C PHE A 104 5.69 -2.29 9.11
N SER A 105 4.99 -2.18 10.25
CA SER A 105 4.22 -0.98 10.56
C SER A 105 5.12 0.24 10.73
N LEU A 106 6.20 0.11 11.48
CA LEU A 106 7.33 1.02 11.57
C LEU A 106 8.61 0.17 11.59
N ASP A 107 9.66 0.63 10.92
CA ASP A 107 10.94 -0.07 10.87
C ASP A 107 12.12 0.90 11.06
N HIS A 108 13.27 0.38 11.44
CA HIS A 108 14.53 1.11 11.49
C HIS A 108 15.16 1.30 10.10
N LYS A 109 14.58 0.71 9.06
CA LYS A 109 14.98 0.83 7.66
C LYS A 109 13.80 1.27 6.82
N VAL A 110 13.99 2.29 5.99
CA VAL A 110 13.00 2.78 5.03
C VAL A 110 13.41 2.34 3.62
N ARG A 111 12.43 1.95 2.79
CA ARG A 111 12.65 1.30 1.50
C ARG A 111 12.05 2.04 0.31
N PHE A 112 11.33 3.12 0.57
CA PHE A 112 10.80 4.02 -0.48
C PHE A 112 10.54 5.42 0.08
N VAL A 113 10.46 6.41 -0.79
CA VAL A 113 10.05 7.77 -0.42
C VAL A 113 8.59 7.74 0.05
N GLY A 114 8.33 8.19 1.26
CA GLY A 114 7.00 8.09 1.86
C GLY A 114 6.82 6.90 2.81
N ASP A 115 7.85 6.08 3.02
CA ASP A 115 7.80 5.00 4.02
C ASP A 115 7.60 5.57 5.43
N ARG A 116 6.95 4.82 6.30
CA ARG A 116 6.51 5.27 7.63
C ARG A 116 7.66 5.28 8.62
N VAL A 117 7.88 6.39 9.29
CA VAL A 117 8.98 6.61 10.24
C VAL A 117 8.48 6.72 11.68
N ALA A 118 7.39 7.45 11.89
CA ALA A 118 6.77 7.63 13.21
C ALA A 118 5.28 7.92 13.07
N PHE A 119 4.52 7.63 14.14
CA PHE A 119 3.13 8.03 14.31
C PHE A 119 3.02 9.04 15.43
N VAL A 120 2.20 10.07 15.23
CA VAL A 120 1.81 11.03 16.28
C VAL A 120 0.31 10.98 16.45
N ALA A 121 -0.17 10.91 17.69
CA ALA A 121 -1.58 11.09 18.04
C ALA A 121 -1.71 12.33 18.92
N ALA A 122 -2.63 13.24 18.57
CA ALA A 122 -2.83 14.52 19.26
C ALA A 122 -4.30 14.92 19.30
N GLU A 123 -4.62 15.94 20.12
CA GLU A 123 -5.96 16.45 20.32
C GLU A 123 -6.54 17.18 19.09
N SER A 124 -5.67 17.62 18.14
CA SER A 124 -6.10 18.19 16.87
C SER A 124 -5.14 17.85 15.73
N PRO A 125 -5.60 17.94 14.45
CA PRO A 125 -4.74 17.74 13.28
C PRO A 125 -3.54 18.69 13.23
N GLU A 126 -3.73 19.96 13.65
CA GLU A 126 -2.68 20.98 13.63
C GLU A 126 -1.60 20.70 14.67
N ILE A 127 -1.99 20.20 15.86
CA ILE A 127 -1.04 19.78 16.90
C ILE A 127 -0.25 18.57 16.41
N ALA A 128 -0.92 17.59 15.79
CA ALA A 128 -0.26 16.42 15.23
C ALA A 128 0.76 16.80 14.15
N GLU A 129 0.40 17.70 13.23
CA GLU A 129 1.29 18.19 12.18
C GLU A 129 2.51 18.92 12.75
N LYS A 130 2.27 19.80 13.73
CA LYS A 130 3.36 20.50 14.42
C LYS A 130 4.28 19.53 15.15
N ALA A 131 3.73 18.51 15.80
CA ALA A 131 4.52 17.48 16.48
C ALA A 131 5.42 16.70 15.52
N LEU A 132 4.92 16.35 14.31
CA LEU A 132 5.75 15.71 13.28
C LEU A 132 6.99 16.55 12.94
N SER A 133 6.86 17.88 12.83
CA SER A 133 7.97 18.78 12.52
C SER A 133 9.01 18.90 13.64
N LEU A 134 8.69 18.43 14.85
CA LEU A 134 9.59 18.42 16.02
C LEU A 134 10.35 17.11 16.21
N ILE A 135 10.05 16.09 15.40
CA ILE A 135 10.78 14.82 15.41
C ILE A 135 12.06 14.97 14.60
N ASP A 136 13.20 14.75 15.22
CA ASP A 136 14.50 14.79 14.57
C ASP A 136 14.96 13.37 14.20
N VAL A 137 15.31 13.15 12.92
CA VAL A 137 15.69 11.84 12.42
C VAL A 137 17.01 11.93 11.68
N GLU A 138 17.99 11.17 12.17
CA GLU A 138 19.28 10.99 11.50
C GLU A 138 19.26 9.72 10.65
N TYR A 139 19.48 9.89 9.34
CA TYR A 139 19.49 8.79 8.38
C TYR A 139 20.89 8.44 7.91
N GLU A 140 21.15 7.18 7.73
CA GLU A 140 22.22 6.65 6.89
C GLU A 140 21.62 6.32 5.53
N ILE A 141 21.91 7.14 4.53
CA ILE A 141 21.39 6.96 3.19
C ILE A 141 22.08 5.76 2.54
N LEU A 142 21.29 4.86 1.98
CA LEU A 142 21.74 3.68 1.26
C LEU A 142 21.53 3.87 -0.25
N ASP A 143 22.26 3.09 -1.05
CA ASP A 143 22.00 3.01 -2.48
C ASP A 143 20.56 2.58 -2.73
N SER A 144 19.92 3.17 -3.74
CA SER A 144 18.53 2.90 -4.08
C SER A 144 18.40 2.46 -5.54
N ILE A 145 17.39 1.61 -5.81
CA ILE A 145 17.05 1.18 -7.15
C ILE A 145 15.64 1.70 -7.44
N LEU A 146 15.52 2.50 -8.51
CA LEU A 146 14.25 3.13 -8.91
C LEU A 146 13.65 2.50 -10.17
N ASP A 147 14.41 1.63 -10.85
CA ASP A 147 13.99 0.92 -12.05
C ASP A 147 13.83 -0.58 -11.74
N SER A 148 12.66 -1.13 -12.01
CA SER A 148 12.33 -2.54 -11.77
C SER A 148 13.17 -3.51 -12.62
N ARG A 149 13.63 -3.10 -13.81
CA ARG A 149 14.50 -3.92 -14.66
C ARG A 149 15.90 -4.04 -14.05
N GLN A 150 16.41 -2.93 -13.49
CA GLN A 150 17.69 -2.94 -12.76
C GLN A 150 17.60 -3.73 -11.44
N ALA A 151 16.43 -3.74 -10.81
CA ALA A 151 16.24 -4.42 -9.53
C ALA A 151 16.45 -5.94 -9.59
N ILE A 152 16.21 -6.56 -10.74
CA ILE A 152 16.39 -8.02 -10.94
C ILE A 152 17.77 -8.41 -11.48
N ASP A 153 18.65 -7.44 -11.72
CA ASP A 153 20.01 -7.73 -12.20
C ASP A 153 20.82 -8.50 -11.14
N ALA A 154 21.70 -9.37 -11.60
CA ALA A 154 22.47 -10.25 -10.72
C ALA A 154 23.35 -9.52 -9.70
N ASN A 155 23.73 -8.28 -10.00
CA ASN A 155 24.55 -7.42 -9.13
C ASN A 155 23.74 -6.31 -8.43
N ALA A 156 22.42 -6.35 -8.51
CA ALA A 156 21.55 -5.38 -7.86
C ALA A 156 21.70 -5.46 -6.32
N ILE A 157 21.62 -4.31 -5.67
CA ILE A 157 21.55 -4.30 -4.21
C ILE A 157 20.29 -5.00 -3.74
N ARG A 158 20.36 -5.72 -2.64
CA ARG A 158 19.22 -6.35 -2.02
C ARG A 158 18.44 -5.31 -1.21
N ILE A 159 17.15 -5.11 -1.55
CA ILE A 159 16.28 -4.15 -0.88
C ILE A 159 15.81 -4.70 0.46
N HIS A 160 15.34 -5.95 0.48
CA HIS A 160 14.90 -6.68 1.67
C HIS A 160 16.01 -7.62 2.14
N ASP A 161 16.80 -7.20 3.13
CA ASP A 161 17.92 -7.92 3.73
C ASP A 161 17.65 -8.39 5.16
N GLU A 162 16.45 -8.14 5.66
CA GLU A 162 16.01 -8.51 7.00
C GLU A 162 15.71 -10.00 7.12
N PRO A 163 16.10 -10.63 8.27
CA PRO A 163 15.88 -12.06 8.48
C PRO A 163 14.41 -12.45 8.67
N GLU A 164 13.55 -11.49 8.97
CA GLU A 164 12.10 -11.72 9.12
C GLU A 164 11.34 -11.74 7.81
N TYR A 165 11.98 -11.38 6.70
CA TYR A 165 11.36 -11.50 5.37
C TYR A 165 10.99 -12.96 5.09
N VAL A 166 9.77 -13.16 4.59
CA VAL A 166 9.27 -14.50 4.27
C VAL A 166 8.86 -14.55 2.81
N ASP A 167 9.55 -15.38 2.03
CA ASP A 167 9.16 -15.68 0.64
C ASP A 167 7.84 -16.46 0.59
N PHE A 168 6.98 -16.08 -0.35
CA PHE A 168 5.77 -16.81 -0.70
C PHE A 168 5.72 -17.08 -2.22
N GLY A 169 5.29 -18.28 -2.57
CA GLY A 169 5.21 -18.68 -3.97
C GLY A 169 6.57 -18.58 -4.65
N ASP A 170 6.63 -17.83 -5.74
CA ASP A 170 7.85 -17.62 -6.54
C ASP A 170 8.54 -16.28 -6.21
N SER A 171 8.26 -15.66 -5.06
CA SER A 171 9.04 -14.48 -4.60
C SER A 171 10.48 -14.89 -4.28
N ASN A 172 11.40 -13.93 -4.38
CA ASN A 172 12.81 -14.15 -4.07
C ASN A 172 13.49 -12.83 -3.67
N ALA A 173 13.79 -12.68 -2.38
CA ALA A 173 14.40 -11.47 -1.84
C ALA A 173 15.79 -11.20 -2.43
N ASP A 174 16.59 -12.24 -2.71
CA ASP A 174 17.94 -12.08 -3.27
C ASP A 174 17.93 -11.50 -4.69
N LYS A 175 16.80 -11.60 -5.37
CA LYS A 175 16.56 -11.04 -6.71
C LYS A 175 15.64 -9.84 -6.72
N ASN A 176 15.27 -9.31 -5.56
CA ASN A 176 14.23 -8.27 -5.43
C ASN A 176 12.92 -8.62 -6.16
N LEU A 177 12.60 -9.90 -6.26
CA LEU A 177 11.44 -10.42 -6.96
C LEU A 177 10.28 -10.62 -5.99
N ALA A 178 9.26 -9.77 -6.07
CA ALA A 178 8.09 -9.85 -5.21
C ALA A 178 7.11 -10.95 -5.61
N ALA A 179 6.96 -11.21 -6.91
CA ALA A 179 6.09 -12.27 -7.42
C ALA A 179 6.48 -12.65 -8.86
N HIS A 180 6.26 -13.92 -9.20
CA HIS A 180 6.32 -14.43 -10.57
C HIS A 180 5.03 -15.21 -10.83
N ILE A 181 4.22 -14.75 -11.75
CA ILE A 181 2.94 -15.39 -12.10
C ILE A 181 3.06 -15.99 -13.49
N ARG A 182 2.80 -17.28 -13.58
CA ARG A 182 2.75 -18.00 -14.85
C ARG A 182 1.33 -18.49 -15.11
N ILE A 183 0.81 -18.17 -16.29
CA ILE A 183 -0.51 -18.59 -16.75
C ILE A 183 -0.32 -19.37 -18.06
N ASP A 184 -0.60 -20.68 -18.02
CA ASP A 184 -0.56 -21.56 -19.20
C ASP A 184 -1.97 -22.02 -19.53
N ILE A 185 -2.54 -21.50 -20.62
CA ILE A 185 -3.87 -21.87 -21.11
C ILE A 185 -3.84 -22.10 -22.62
N GLY A 186 -4.14 -23.33 -23.04
CA GLY A 186 -4.16 -23.70 -24.46
C GLY A 186 -2.79 -24.10 -24.99
N ASP A 187 -2.57 -23.90 -26.30
CA ASP A 187 -1.33 -24.19 -26.99
C ASP A 187 -0.87 -22.95 -27.77
N GLU A 188 0.06 -22.21 -27.17
CA GLU A 188 0.60 -20.98 -27.72
C GLU A 188 1.28 -21.20 -29.08
N LYS A 189 2.10 -22.28 -29.18
CA LYS A 189 2.85 -22.60 -30.39
C LYS A 189 1.91 -22.89 -31.57
N LYS A 190 0.86 -23.64 -31.28
CA LYS A 190 -0.17 -23.94 -32.28
C LYS A 190 -0.91 -22.67 -32.67
N GLY A 191 -1.25 -21.78 -31.70
CA GLY A 191 -1.90 -20.50 -31.98
C GLY A 191 -1.09 -19.61 -32.92
N PHE A 192 0.22 -19.47 -32.68
CA PHE A 192 1.11 -18.72 -33.57
C PHE A 192 1.28 -19.38 -34.95
N ALA A 193 1.34 -20.73 -35.03
CA ALA A 193 1.49 -21.44 -36.28
C ALA A 193 0.23 -21.35 -37.17
N GLU A 194 -0.95 -21.16 -36.60
CA GLU A 194 -2.24 -21.06 -37.28
C GLU A 194 -2.68 -19.60 -37.52
N ALA A 195 -1.91 -18.62 -37.06
CA ALA A 195 -2.24 -17.21 -37.22
C ALA A 195 -1.98 -16.74 -38.67
N ASP A 196 -2.90 -15.97 -39.24
CA ASP A 196 -2.72 -15.37 -40.56
C ASP A 196 -1.69 -14.23 -40.54
N GLU A 197 -1.64 -13.47 -39.41
CA GLU A 197 -0.67 -12.40 -39.19
C GLU A 197 -0.30 -12.33 -37.70
N ILE A 198 0.94 -11.93 -37.39
CA ILE A 198 1.46 -11.76 -36.03
C ILE A 198 1.89 -10.32 -35.85
N PHE A 199 1.41 -9.69 -34.78
CA PHE A 199 1.81 -8.35 -34.37
C PHE A 199 2.52 -8.42 -33.03
N GLU A 200 3.69 -7.79 -32.94
CA GLU A 200 4.49 -7.72 -31.72
C GLU A 200 4.83 -6.25 -31.43
N ALA A 201 4.60 -5.81 -30.18
CA ALA A 201 4.94 -4.47 -29.75
C ALA A 201 5.23 -4.46 -28.25
N GLU A 202 6.12 -3.56 -27.84
CA GLU A 202 6.39 -3.25 -26.42
C GLU A 202 5.62 -1.98 -26.04
N TYR A 203 4.91 -2.03 -24.90
CA TYR A 203 4.15 -0.91 -24.37
C TYR A 203 4.65 -0.56 -22.98
N GLU A 204 4.93 0.74 -22.76
CA GLU A 204 5.31 1.27 -21.46
C GLU A 204 4.23 2.23 -20.96
N VAL A 205 3.79 2.03 -19.71
CA VAL A 205 2.83 2.91 -19.03
C VAL A 205 3.44 3.45 -17.74
N PRO A 206 3.25 4.74 -17.43
CA PRO A 206 3.75 5.32 -16.19
C PRO A 206 3.01 4.74 -14.97
N LYS A 207 3.70 4.70 -13.83
CA LYS A 207 3.05 4.47 -12.54
C LYS A 207 2.17 5.67 -12.21
N VAL A 208 0.91 5.43 -11.88
CA VAL A 208 -0.06 6.48 -11.55
C VAL A 208 -0.81 6.15 -10.27
N GLN A 209 -1.14 7.18 -9.51
CA GLN A 209 -2.10 7.11 -8.41
C GLN A 209 -3.46 7.58 -8.97
N GLN A 210 -4.53 6.81 -8.73
CA GLN A 210 -5.88 7.11 -9.24
C GLN A 210 -6.51 8.38 -8.66
N ALA A 211 -5.89 8.98 -7.64
CA ALA A 211 -6.31 10.24 -7.01
C ALA A 211 -7.81 10.24 -6.63
N HIS A 212 -8.25 9.20 -5.90
CA HIS A 212 -9.61 9.12 -5.40
C HIS A 212 -9.95 10.31 -4.48
N ILE A 213 -11.21 10.77 -4.53
CA ILE A 213 -11.65 11.98 -3.83
C ILE A 213 -11.64 11.77 -2.31
N GLU A 214 -12.06 10.60 -1.82
CA GLU A 214 -12.00 10.24 -0.41
C GLU A 214 -10.57 9.81 -0.03
N PRO A 215 -9.86 10.54 0.85
CA PRO A 215 -8.53 10.13 1.30
C PRO A 215 -8.57 8.84 2.11
N HIS A 216 -7.43 8.16 2.19
CA HIS A 216 -7.29 7.04 3.12
C HIS A 216 -7.38 7.52 4.57
N VAL A 217 -8.34 6.99 5.30
CA VAL A 217 -8.57 7.30 6.71
C VAL A 217 -9.05 6.04 7.44
N CYS A 218 -8.73 5.94 8.71
CA CYS A 218 -9.18 4.89 9.63
C CYS A 218 -9.64 5.54 10.94
N VAL A 219 -10.78 5.10 11.46
CA VAL A 219 -11.35 5.53 12.74
C VAL A 219 -11.58 4.31 13.64
#